data_8bfbf5d8ae18c0bd4e499cc2c95e1819
#
_entry.id   8bfbf5d8ae18c0bd4e499cc2c95e1819
#
_cell.length_a   1.000
_cell.length_b   1.000
_cell.length_c   1.000
_cell.angle_alpha   90.00
_cell.angle_beta   90.00
_cell.angle_gamma   90.00
#
_symmetry.space_group_name_H-M   'P 1'
#
loop_
_entity.id
_entity.type
_entity.pdbx_description
1 polymer ?
#
loop_
_entity_poly.entity_id
_entity_poly.type
_entity_poly.pdbx_seq_one_letter_code
_entity_poly.pdbx_strand_id
1 'polypeptide(L)'
;MPPVFGKHVAFGDTGSSICANSVLGARTNPEGGPSALAAALTGRTPRYGYNLDERRHGTTPFYVSAQPECYSDWGALGGLVGREMQSYWEVPDIDGIELMPTSDELKHFGAALASFGSTPLFHMVGITREARTVSDVFDGSPPDARLLDQAAVEGFFGNYLPNDNELHVVVLAAPQLSLDEMRRLGRLLDSRRVSGKVALIACTAPAVKESCDRIGIMAQIENAGGIVLEGVCF
;
A
#
# COMPACT_ATOMS: atom_id res chain seq x y z
N MET A 1 1.15 1.03 -18.91
CA MET A 1 2.21 2.02 -18.68
C MET A 1 1.95 2.65 -17.32
N PRO A 2 2.92 2.75 -16.41
CA PRO A 2 2.71 3.34 -15.09
C PRO A 2 2.40 4.84 -15.22
N PRO A 3 1.67 5.43 -14.24
CA PRO A 3 1.48 6.86 -14.15
C PRO A 3 2.80 7.63 -14.15
N VAL A 4 2.80 8.81 -14.78
CA VAL A 4 3.99 9.66 -14.88
C VAL A 4 3.87 10.82 -13.90
N PHE A 5 4.99 11.22 -13.30
CA PHE A 5 5.07 12.34 -12.38
C PHE A 5 4.37 13.60 -12.92
N GLY A 6 3.55 14.23 -12.12
CA GLY A 6 2.80 15.45 -12.45
C GLY A 6 1.65 15.27 -13.46
N LYS A 7 1.44 14.06 -13.98
CA LYS A 7 0.33 13.82 -14.93
C LYS A 7 -0.95 13.44 -14.19
N HIS A 8 -2.07 13.94 -14.72
CA HIS A 8 -3.40 13.62 -14.21
C HIS A 8 -3.82 12.23 -14.70
N VAL A 9 -4.33 11.43 -13.78
CA VAL A 9 -4.86 10.09 -14.00
C VAL A 9 -6.15 9.93 -13.21
N ALA A 10 -6.92 8.88 -13.51
CA ALA A 10 -8.13 8.56 -12.76
C ALA A 10 -8.16 7.05 -12.47
N PHE A 11 -8.20 6.71 -11.18
CA PHE A 11 -8.32 5.34 -10.70
C PHE A 11 -9.61 5.19 -9.88
N GLY A 12 -10.25 4.04 -10.02
CA GLY A 12 -11.43 3.67 -9.22
C GLY A 12 -11.09 2.80 -8.01
N ASP A 13 -9.80 2.61 -7.73
CA ASP A 13 -9.27 1.77 -6.65
C ASP A 13 -8.41 2.60 -5.69
N THR A 14 -8.58 2.35 -4.38
CA THR A 14 -7.91 3.08 -3.30
C THR A 14 -6.39 2.87 -3.31
N GLY A 15 -5.95 1.61 -3.44
CA GLY A 15 -4.52 1.27 -3.46
C GLY A 15 -3.79 1.85 -4.66
N SER A 16 -4.42 1.81 -5.84
CA SER A 16 -3.87 2.41 -7.05
C SER A 16 -3.79 3.93 -6.95
N SER A 17 -4.80 4.58 -6.35
CA SER A 17 -4.84 6.03 -6.18
C SER A 17 -3.73 6.52 -5.27
N ILE A 18 -3.54 5.91 -4.09
CA ILE A 18 -2.49 6.31 -3.16
C ILE A 18 -1.09 6.04 -3.71
N CYS A 19 -0.90 4.92 -4.41
CA CYS A 19 0.36 4.60 -5.08
C CYS A 19 0.68 5.61 -6.20
N ALA A 20 -0.31 5.94 -7.05
CA ALA A 20 -0.15 6.92 -8.11
C ALA A 20 0.24 8.29 -7.56
N ASN A 21 -0.44 8.75 -6.51
CA ASN A 21 -0.17 10.03 -5.87
C ASN A 21 1.20 10.06 -5.19
N SER A 22 1.45 9.16 -4.27
CA SER A 22 2.59 9.24 -3.33
C SER A 22 3.87 8.67 -3.93
N VAL A 23 3.80 7.45 -4.48
CA VAL A 23 5.00 6.75 -4.96
C VAL A 23 5.42 7.25 -6.34
N LEU A 24 4.45 7.45 -7.24
CA LEU A 24 4.71 7.86 -8.61
C LEU A 24 4.64 9.37 -8.83
N GLY A 25 4.03 10.12 -7.89
CA GLY A 25 3.89 11.58 -7.98
C GLY A 25 2.95 12.04 -9.10
N ALA A 26 2.02 11.20 -9.50
CA ALA A 26 0.93 11.57 -10.41
C ALA A 26 -0.16 12.35 -9.64
N ARG A 27 -1.18 12.80 -10.34
CA ARG A 27 -2.27 13.61 -9.81
C ARG A 27 -3.58 12.85 -9.96
N THR A 28 -4.18 12.42 -8.86
CA THR A 28 -5.51 11.78 -8.86
C THR A 28 -6.25 12.03 -7.55
N ASN A 29 -7.57 12.09 -7.60
CA ASN A 29 -8.41 11.99 -6.43
C ASN A 29 -8.79 10.53 -6.19
N PRO A 30 -9.09 10.10 -4.96
CA PRO A 30 -9.62 8.77 -4.67
C PRO A 30 -11.13 8.76 -4.98
N GLU A 31 -11.44 8.81 -6.26
CA GLU A 31 -12.80 8.81 -6.77
C GLU A 31 -13.22 7.38 -7.10
N GLY A 32 -14.50 7.08 -6.97
CA GLY A 32 -15.00 5.74 -7.26
C GLY A 32 -14.98 5.40 -8.76
N GLY A 33 -15.27 4.15 -9.08
CA GLY A 33 -15.31 3.63 -10.44
C GLY A 33 -16.11 4.47 -11.44
N PRO A 34 -17.30 5.02 -11.11
CA PRO A 34 -18.05 5.90 -12.02
C PRO A 34 -17.27 7.14 -12.46
N SER A 35 -16.52 7.78 -11.57
CA SER A 35 -15.70 8.95 -11.90
C SER A 35 -14.51 8.58 -12.78
N ALA A 36 -13.84 7.46 -12.48
CA ALA A 36 -12.76 6.94 -13.32
C ALA A 36 -13.25 6.57 -14.73
N LEU A 37 -14.45 5.97 -14.83
CA LEU A 37 -15.07 5.67 -16.12
C LEU A 37 -15.40 6.97 -16.91
N ALA A 38 -15.95 7.97 -16.24
CA ALA A 38 -16.23 9.27 -16.87
C ALA A 38 -14.94 9.93 -17.38
N ALA A 39 -13.85 9.86 -16.60
CA ALA A 39 -12.55 10.36 -17.03
C ALA A 39 -12.01 9.58 -18.25
N ALA A 40 -12.17 8.25 -18.28
CA ALA A 40 -11.77 7.43 -19.42
C ALA A 40 -12.55 7.77 -20.70
N LEU A 41 -13.85 8.04 -20.58
CA LEU A 41 -14.71 8.40 -21.70
C LEU A 41 -14.45 9.82 -22.23
N THR A 42 -14.12 10.75 -21.35
CA THR A 42 -13.97 12.17 -21.71
C THR A 42 -12.53 12.62 -21.93
N GLY A 43 -11.57 11.83 -21.49
CA GLY A 43 -10.15 12.20 -21.45
C GLY A 43 -9.85 13.36 -20.49
N ARG A 44 -10.69 13.59 -19.47
CA ARG A 44 -10.58 14.73 -18.54
C ARG A 44 -10.80 14.29 -17.09
N THR A 45 -10.09 14.95 -16.18
CA THR A 45 -10.31 14.87 -14.74
C THR A 45 -10.80 16.21 -14.20
N PRO A 46 -11.59 16.24 -13.11
CA PRO A 46 -12.04 17.50 -12.52
C PRO A 46 -10.88 18.28 -11.91
N ARG A 47 -10.94 19.61 -11.97
CA ARG A 47 -9.93 20.52 -11.41
C ARG A 47 -10.23 20.81 -9.94
N TYR A 48 -10.04 19.83 -9.05
CA TYR A 48 -10.18 20.01 -7.60
C TYR A 48 -9.35 18.95 -6.85
N GLY A 49 -9.29 19.09 -5.52
CA GLY A 49 -8.64 18.13 -4.63
C GLY A 49 -7.17 17.92 -4.96
N TYR A 50 -6.71 16.70 -4.91
CA TYR A 50 -5.30 16.33 -5.12
C TYR A 50 -4.80 16.45 -6.58
N ASN A 51 -5.66 16.87 -7.50
CA ASN A 51 -5.26 17.34 -8.82
C ASN A 51 -4.62 18.73 -8.78
N LEU A 52 -4.73 19.47 -7.67
CA LEU A 52 -4.19 20.80 -7.46
C LEU A 52 -2.97 20.74 -6.54
N ASP A 53 -1.90 21.45 -6.88
CA ASP A 53 -0.65 21.43 -6.12
C ASP A 53 -0.83 21.95 -4.69
N GLU A 54 -1.63 23.01 -4.50
CA GLU A 54 -1.96 23.59 -3.20
C GLU A 54 -2.72 22.66 -2.25
N ARG A 55 -3.22 21.53 -2.73
CA ARG A 55 -3.92 20.52 -1.92
C ARG A 55 -3.04 19.31 -1.56
N ARG A 56 -1.78 19.36 -1.96
CA ARG A 56 -0.85 18.25 -1.77
C ARG A 56 0.16 18.48 -0.65
N HIS A 57 0.10 19.63 0.01
CA HIS A 57 0.97 19.93 1.15
C HIS A 57 0.69 19.02 2.34
N GLY A 58 1.74 18.65 3.06
CA GLY A 58 1.66 17.89 4.30
C GLY A 58 0.84 18.65 5.36
N THR A 59 0.03 17.94 6.12
CA THR A 59 -0.80 18.52 7.18
C THR A 59 -0.50 17.93 8.54
N THR A 60 -0.03 16.69 8.58
CA THR A 60 0.11 15.91 9.82
C THR A 60 1.45 15.17 9.80
N PRO A 61 2.48 15.71 10.46
CA PRO A 61 3.80 15.08 10.47
C PRO A 61 3.86 13.93 11.47
N PHE A 62 4.59 12.88 11.07
CA PHE A 62 4.96 11.73 11.86
C PHE A 62 6.48 11.54 11.84
N TYR A 63 7.04 11.16 12.98
CA TYR A 63 8.42 10.71 13.06
C TYR A 63 8.45 9.23 13.43
N VAL A 64 8.99 8.41 12.54
CA VAL A 64 9.10 6.96 12.73
C VAL A 64 10.48 6.65 13.29
N SER A 65 10.53 6.18 14.53
CA SER A 65 11.74 5.65 15.15
C SER A 65 11.79 4.11 15.14
N ALA A 66 10.65 3.45 14.88
CA ALA A 66 10.61 2.02 14.57
C ALA A 66 11.29 1.76 13.22
N GLN A 67 12.04 0.65 13.14
CA GLN A 67 12.64 0.24 11.86
C GLN A 67 11.89 -1.01 11.33
N PRO A 68 11.09 -0.88 10.28
CA PRO A 68 10.31 -1.99 9.74
C PRO A 68 11.24 -3.02 9.10
N GLU A 69 11.09 -4.29 9.46
CA GLU A 69 11.92 -5.41 8.96
C GLU A 69 11.19 -6.27 7.92
N CYS A 70 9.85 -6.20 7.88
CA CYS A 70 9.05 -7.02 6.99
C CYS A 70 7.80 -6.28 6.49
N TYR A 71 7.12 -6.86 5.50
CA TYR A 71 5.93 -6.25 4.88
C TYR A 71 4.80 -5.97 5.89
N SER A 72 4.64 -6.83 6.91
CA SER A 72 3.62 -6.60 7.94
C SER A 72 3.92 -5.37 8.80
N ASP A 73 5.19 -5.06 9.06
CA ASP A 73 5.56 -3.85 9.80
C ASP A 73 5.23 -2.59 9.00
N TRP A 74 5.49 -2.61 7.68
CA TRP A 74 5.06 -1.53 6.79
C TRP A 74 3.54 -1.37 6.76
N GLY A 75 2.80 -2.49 6.76
CA GLY A 75 1.35 -2.48 6.91
C GLY A 75 0.90 -1.91 8.25
N ALA A 76 1.55 -2.30 9.35
CA ALA A 76 1.25 -1.79 10.68
C ALA A 76 1.51 -0.28 10.80
N LEU A 77 2.64 0.21 10.27
CA LEU A 77 2.96 1.64 10.24
C LEU A 77 1.90 2.42 9.44
N GLY A 78 1.53 1.94 8.25
CA GLY A 78 0.47 2.55 7.45
C GLY A 78 -0.88 2.57 8.18
N GLY A 79 -1.22 1.48 8.87
CA GLY A 79 -2.43 1.38 9.69
C GLY A 79 -2.43 2.33 10.90
N LEU A 80 -1.29 2.47 11.58
CA LEU A 80 -1.12 3.41 12.69
C LEU A 80 -1.32 4.86 12.23
N VAL A 81 -0.63 5.27 11.16
CA VAL A 81 -0.81 6.59 10.56
C VAL A 81 -2.26 6.80 10.16
N GLY A 82 -2.88 5.82 9.49
CA GLY A 82 -4.26 5.93 9.03
C GLY A 82 -5.27 6.12 10.16
N ARG A 83 -5.08 5.46 11.31
CA ARG A 83 -5.95 5.64 12.49
C ARG A 83 -5.93 7.05 13.07
N GLU A 84 -4.84 7.77 12.88
CA GLU A 84 -4.68 9.14 13.36
C GLU A 84 -5.30 10.19 12.42
N MET A 85 -5.64 9.81 11.18
CA MET A 85 -6.25 10.73 10.23
C MET A 85 -7.70 11.03 10.60
N GLN A 86 -8.02 12.31 10.69
CA GLN A 86 -9.35 12.80 11.06
C GLN A 86 -10.19 13.20 9.84
N SER A 87 -9.53 13.40 8.71
CA SER A 87 -10.14 13.90 7.50
C SER A 87 -9.52 13.29 6.26
N TYR A 88 -10.33 13.01 5.31
CA TYR A 88 -9.98 12.62 3.95
C TYR A 88 -9.00 13.60 3.24
N TRP A 89 -8.94 14.86 3.70
CA TRP A 89 -8.09 15.90 3.14
C TRP A 89 -6.78 16.08 3.90
N GLU A 90 -6.54 15.32 4.94
CA GLU A 90 -5.25 15.29 5.61
C GLU A 90 -4.22 14.52 4.79
N VAL A 91 -3.02 15.08 4.76
CA VAL A 91 -1.86 14.48 4.08
C VAL A 91 -0.79 14.21 5.13
N PRO A 92 -0.59 12.95 5.53
CA PRO A 92 0.47 12.61 6.46
C PRO A 92 1.84 12.74 5.79
N ASP A 93 2.78 13.30 6.54
CA ASP A 93 4.19 13.39 6.21
C ASP A 93 5.02 12.53 7.15
N ILE A 94 5.79 11.60 6.62
CA ILE A 94 6.52 10.60 7.37
C ILE A 94 8.02 10.87 7.25
N ASP A 95 8.67 11.08 8.39
CA ASP A 95 10.12 11.24 8.50
C ASP A 95 10.71 10.13 9.40
N GLY A 96 12.05 9.97 9.42
CA GLY A 96 12.75 9.01 10.25
C GLY A 96 12.95 7.62 9.64
N ILE A 97 12.51 7.37 8.42
CA ILE A 97 12.79 6.11 7.71
C ILE A 97 14.22 6.14 7.17
N GLU A 98 15.08 5.28 7.72
CA GLU A 98 16.51 5.25 7.38
C GLU A 98 16.82 4.45 6.12
N LEU A 99 16.09 3.37 5.87
CA LEU A 99 16.31 2.48 4.73
C LEU A 99 15.34 2.81 3.60
N MET A 100 15.85 2.86 2.37
CA MET A 100 15.01 3.06 1.18
C MET A 100 14.08 1.86 1.00
N PRO A 101 12.76 2.04 1.14
CA PRO A 101 11.81 0.95 0.95
C PRO A 101 11.70 0.53 -0.51
N THR A 102 11.40 -0.73 -0.71
CA THR A 102 11.02 -1.28 -2.00
C THR A 102 9.62 -0.81 -2.42
N SER A 103 9.29 -0.99 -3.69
CA SER A 103 7.94 -0.68 -4.18
C SER A 103 6.85 -1.51 -3.49
N ASP A 104 7.16 -2.75 -3.07
CA ASP A 104 6.22 -3.60 -2.36
C ASP A 104 6.00 -3.14 -0.91
N GLU A 105 7.04 -2.69 -0.22
CA GLU A 105 6.94 -2.10 1.11
C GLU A 105 6.10 -0.81 1.10
N LEU A 106 6.36 0.08 0.14
CA LEU A 106 5.53 1.28 -0.07
C LEU A 106 4.08 0.93 -0.44
N LYS A 107 3.86 -0.16 -1.19
CA LYS A 107 2.53 -0.69 -1.50
C LYS A 107 1.80 -1.13 -0.23
N HIS A 108 2.47 -1.89 0.66
CA HIS A 108 1.88 -2.33 1.92
C HIS A 108 1.57 -1.17 2.86
N PHE A 109 2.49 -0.22 3.00
CA PHE A 109 2.27 1.00 3.78
C PHE A 109 1.07 1.79 3.24
N GLY A 110 1.07 2.11 1.94
CA GLY A 110 0.03 2.92 1.32
C GLY A 110 -1.35 2.26 1.34
N ALA A 111 -1.42 0.94 1.10
CA ALA A 111 -2.68 0.21 1.14
C ALA A 111 -3.29 0.20 2.55
N ALA A 112 -2.48 -0.03 3.59
CA ALA A 112 -2.93 0.02 4.97
C ALA A 112 -3.35 1.45 5.37
N LEU A 113 -2.53 2.46 5.06
CA LEU A 113 -2.86 3.87 5.30
C LEU A 113 -4.21 4.25 4.69
N ALA A 114 -4.42 3.91 3.44
CA ALA A 114 -5.66 4.21 2.74
C ALA A 114 -6.87 3.46 3.33
N SER A 115 -6.68 2.21 3.75
CA SER A 115 -7.76 1.39 4.33
C SER A 115 -8.17 1.87 5.72
N PHE A 116 -7.23 2.30 6.56
CA PHE A 116 -7.52 2.76 7.92
C PHE A 116 -7.91 4.24 7.99
N GLY A 117 -7.33 5.09 7.10
CA GLY A 117 -7.47 6.55 7.17
C GLY A 117 -8.26 7.17 6.02
N SER A 118 -8.67 6.40 5.00
CA SER A 118 -9.22 6.94 3.75
C SER A 118 -8.32 7.98 3.08
N THR A 119 -7.01 7.90 3.33
CA THR A 119 -6.00 8.88 2.93
C THR A 119 -5.46 8.53 1.55
N PRO A 120 -5.57 9.42 0.54
CA PRO A 120 -5.18 9.10 -0.83
C PRO A 120 -3.80 9.59 -1.22
N LEU A 121 -3.11 10.29 -0.33
CA LEU A 121 -1.78 10.86 -0.53
C LEU A 121 -1.02 10.84 0.79
N PHE A 122 0.23 10.43 0.75
CA PHE A 122 1.22 10.61 1.82
C PHE A 122 2.54 11.11 1.25
N HIS A 123 3.31 11.76 2.08
CA HIS A 123 4.71 12.06 1.84
C HIS A 123 5.60 11.23 2.75
N MET A 124 6.74 10.82 2.24
CA MET A 124 7.78 10.14 3.02
C MET A 124 9.11 10.83 2.67
N VAL A 125 9.65 11.55 3.64
CA VAL A 125 10.81 12.44 3.46
C VAL A 125 12.02 11.66 2.93
N GLY A 126 12.66 12.21 1.90
CA GLY A 126 13.79 11.59 1.23
C GLY A 126 13.44 10.37 0.33
N ILE A 127 12.17 9.94 0.31
CA ILE A 127 11.73 8.71 -0.37
C ILE A 127 10.72 9.00 -1.46
N THR A 128 9.59 9.65 -1.15
CA THR A 128 8.57 9.95 -2.15
C THR A 128 8.95 11.16 -2.99
N ARG A 129 8.50 11.18 -4.24
CA ARG A 129 9.00 12.13 -5.26
C ARG A 129 8.75 13.61 -4.94
N GLU A 130 7.70 13.90 -4.19
CA GLU A 130 7.31 15.26 -3.82
C GLU A 130 7.89 15.70 -2.47
N ALA A 131 8.52 14.80 -1.70
CA ALA A 131 9.05 15.01 -0.36
C ALA A 131 10.56 14.73 -0.30
N ARG A 132 11.39 15.49 -1.01
CA ARG A 132 12.84 15.34 -0.93
C ARG A 132 13.37 15.82 0.43
N THR A 133 12.73 16.85 0.96
CA THR A 133 12.97 17.44 2.28
C THR A 133 11.64 17.81 2.92
N VAL A 134 11.63 18.03 4.23
CA VAL A 134 10.44 18.50 4.97
C VAL A 134 9.92 19.82 4.39
N SER A 135 10.82 20.72 3.95
CA SER A 135 10.42 22.01 3.37
C SER A 135 9.75 21.91 1.99
N ASP A 136 9.83 20.77 1.31
CA ASP A 136 9.11 20.57 0.04
C ASP A 136 7.62 20.31 0.26
N VAL A 137 7.25 19.84 1.45
CA VAL A 137 5.88 19.37 1.72
C VAL A 137 5.10 20.26 2.68
N PHE A 138 5.75 21.16 3.42
CA PHE A 138 5.09 22.10 4.31
C PHE A 138 5.30 23.56 3.87
N ASP A 139 4.22 24.34 3.84
CA ASP A 139 4.30 25.79 3.73
C ASP A 139 4.61 26.39 5.11
N GLY A 140 5.88 26.64 5.38
CA GLY A 140 6.36 27.17 6.67
C GLY A 140 6.82 26.08 7.64
N SER A 141 6.76 26.35 8.95
CA SER A 141 7.18 25.40 9.96
C SER A 141 6.10 24.31 10.14
N PRO A 142 6.47 23.01 10.06
CA PRO A 142 5.51 21.95 10.33
C PRO A 142 5.07 21.98 11.80
N PRO A 143 3.88 21.44 12.13
CA PRO A 143 3.49 21.15 13.50
C PRO A 143 4.45 20.14 14.17
N ASP A 144 4.27 19.92 15.49
CA ASP A 144 5.02 18.89 16.19
C ASP A 144 4.69 17.49 15.62
N ALA A 145 5.73 16.71 15.33
CA ALA A 145 5.56 15.38 14.76
C ALA A 145 5.06 14.38 15.81
N ARG A 146 4.15 13.50 15.40
CA ARG A 146 3.68 12.37 16.21
C ARG A 146 4.70 11.23 16.12
N LEU A 147 5.16 10.74 17.27
CA LEU A 147 6.14 9.66 17.32
C LEU A 147 5.48 8.30 17.09
N LEU A 148 6.05 7.51 16.18
CA LEU A 148 5.74 6.10 15.97
C LEU A 148 6.98 5.28 16.29
N ASP A 149 6.98 4.68 17.46
CA ASP A 149 8.07 3.83 17.97
C ASP A 149 7.77 2.33 17.79
N GLN A 150 8.73 1.50 18.16
CA GLN A 150 8.60 0.06 18.08
C GLN A 150 7.44 -0.47 18.94
N ALA A 151 7.18 0.13 20.10
CA ALA A 151 6.09 -0.28 20.96
C ALA A 151 4.72 -0.01 20.32
N ALA A 152 4.58 1.05 19.54
CA ALA A 152 3.36 1.33 18.77
C ALA A 152 3.11 0.25 17.71
N VAL A 153 4.15 -0.20 17.00
CA VAL A 153 4.04 -1.28 15.99
C VAL A 153 3.65 -2.60 16.66
N GLU A 154 4.30 -2.97 17.75
CA GLU A 154 3.96 -4.18 18.52
C GLU A 154 2.53 -4.12 19.07
N GLY A 155 2.12 -2.98 19.60
CA GLY A 155 0.75 -2.73 20.06
C GLY A 155 -0.29 -2.82 18.97
N PHE A 156 0.06 -2.43 17.73
CA PHE A 156 -0.84 -2.59 16.59
C PHE A 156 -1.18 -4.06 16.34
N PHE A 157 -0.18 -4.93 16.32
CA PHE A 157 -0.39 -6.38 16.14
C PHE A 157 -1.18 -7.00 17.29
N GLY A 158 -1.01 -6.52 18.51
CA GLY A 158 -1.75 -6.99 19.68
C GLY A 158 -3.27 -6.90 19.53
N ASN A 159 -3.78 -6.00 18.68
CA ASN A 159 -5.21 -5.86 18.42
C ASN A 159 -5.78 -6.95 17.47
N TYR A 160 -4.92 -7.76 16.85
CA TYR A 160 -5.30 -8.77 15.86
C TYR A 160 -4.94 -10.19 16.28
N LEU A 161 -4.75 -10.42 17.58
CA LEU A 161 -4.50 -11.76 18.08
C LEU A 161 -5.75 -12.64 17.86
N PRO A 162 -5.58 -13.87 17.35
CA PRO A 162 -6.71 -14.77 17.11
C PRO A 162 -7.38 -15.14 18.43
N ASN A 163 -8.70 -15.25 18.42
CA ASN A 163 -9.50 -15.68 19.58
C ASN A 163 -9.43 -17.20 19.82
N ASP A 164 -9.02 -17.94 18.81
CA ASP A 164 -8.78 -19.37 18.86
C ASP A 164 -7.51 -19.74 18.10
N ASN A 165 -7.05 -20.99 18.26
CA ASN A 165 -5.85 -21.48 17.60
C ASN A 165 -6.17 -22.26 16.30
N GLU A 166 -7.41 -22.20 15.80
CA GLU A 166 -7.81 -22.89 14.58
C GLU A 166 -7.68 -21.97 13.36
N LEU A 167 -6.75 -22.31 12.48
CA LEU A 167 -6.55 -21.63 11.21
C LEU A 167 -7.24 -22.42 10.10
N HIS A 168 -8.23 -21.82 9.42
CA HIS A 168 -8.96 -22.44 8.33
C HIS A 168 -8.60 -21.87 6.97
N VAL A 169 -8.33 -20.58 6.89
CA VAL A 169 -8.04 -19.89 5.63
C VAL A 169 -6.91 -18.90 5.82
N VAL A 170 -5.97 -18.89 4.87
CA VAL A 170 -4.96 -17.84 4.71
C VAL A 170 -5.19 -17.17 3.36
N VAL A 171 -5.47 -15.88 3.37
CA VAL A 171 -5.70 -15.09 2.15
C VAL A 171 -4.63 -14.02 2.02
N LEU A 172 -3.93 -14.05 0.90
CA LEU A 172 -2.93 -13.03 0.52
C LEU A 172 -3.52 -12.27 -0.69
N ALA A 173 -4.21 -11.16 -0.45
CA ALA A 173 -5.06 -10.57 -1.47
C ALA A 173 -4.99 -9.05 -1.60
N ALA A 174 -5.16 -8.30 -0.55
CA ALA A 174 -5.30 -6.84 -0.59
C ALA A 174 -4.17 -6.15 0.17
N PRO A 175 -3.15 -5.65 -0.52
CA PRO A 175 -3.02 -5.54 -1.98
C PRO A 175 -2.67 -6.87 -2.66
N GLN A 176 -3.00 -7.00 -3.97
CA GLN A 176 -2.61 -8.15 -4.77
C GLN A 176 -1.10 -8.34 -4.79
N LEU A 177 -0.66 -9.61 -4.81
CA LEU A 177 0.76 -9.95 -4.78
C LEU A 177 1.48 -9.53 -6.06
N SER A 178 2.63 -8.90 -5.89
CA SER A 178 3.59 -8.62 -6.96
C SER A 178 4.31 -9.91 -7.39
N LEU A 179 5.09 -9.82 -8.47
CA LEU A 179 5.93 -10.95 -8.91
C LEU A 179 6.94 -11.37 -7.82
N ASP A 180 7.53 -10.42 -7.11
CA ASP A 180 8.52 -10.72 -6.07
C ASP A 180 7.88 -11.32 -4.82
N GLU A 181 6.68 -10.89 -4.45
CA GLU A 181 5.90 -11.52 -3.39
C GLU A 181 5.46 -12.95 -3.76
N MET A 182 5.04 -13.18 -5.01
CA MET A 182 4.73 -14.53 -5.51
C MET A 182 5.98 -15.42 -5.48
N ARG A 183 7.16 -14.91 -5.85
CA ARG A 183 8.44 -15.63 -5.73
C ARG A 183 8.77 -15.96 -4.27
N ARG A 184 8.54 -15.00 -3.35
CA ARG A 184 8.73 -15.23 -1.91
C ARG A 184 7.81 -16.32 -1.40
N LEU A 185 6.53 -16.30 -1.79
CA LEU A 185 5.57 -17.33 -1.44
C LEU A 185 6.00 -18.71 -1.97
N GLY A 186 6.41 -18.80 -3.24
CA GLY A 186 6.93 -20.03 -3.82
C GLY A 186 8.12 -20.59 -3.03
N ARG A 187 9.09 -19.75 -2.67
CA ARG A 187 10.23 -20.15 -1.82
C ARG A 187 9.83 -20.62 -0.42
N LEU A 188 8.83 -19.95 0.20
CA LEU A 188 8.33 -20.36 1.52
C LEU A 188 7.63 -21.71 1.48
N LEU A 189 7.03 -22.07 0.35
CA LEU A 189 6.33 -23.34 0.12
C LEU A 189 7.24 -24.44 -0.45
N ASP A 190 8.50 -24.13 -0.76
CA ASP A 190 9.42 -25.12 -1.30
C ASP A 190 9.58 -26.30 -0.34
N SER A 191 9.42 -27.51 -0.87
CA SER A 191 9.46 -28.77 -0.11
C SER A 191 8.43 -28.85 1.06
N ARG A 192 7.41 -27.99 1.07
CA ARG A 192 6.35 -27.94 2.08
C ARG A 192 5.01 -28.22 1.45
N ARG A 193 4.02 -28.53 2.29
CA ARG A 193 2.61 -28.67 1.89
C ARG A 193 1.71 -27.87 2.82
N VAL A 194 0.70 -27.24 2.25
CA VAL A 194 -0.38 -26.62 3.00
C VAL A 194 -1.14 -27.73 3.73
N SER A 195 -1.46 -27.52 5.00
CA SER A 195 -2.27 -28.47 5.78
C SER A 195 -3.61 -28.71 5.10
N GLY A 196 -4.07 -29.98 5.02
CA GLY A 196 -5.37 -30.30 4.45
C GLY A 196 -6.59 -29.72 5.16
N LYS A 197 -6.36 -29.05 6.31
CA LYS A 197 -7.40 -28.32 7.07
C LYS A 197 -7.42 -26.82 6.74
N VAL A 198 -6.46 -26.33 5.95
CA VAL A 198 -6.28 -24.90 5.66
C VAL A 198 -6.38 -24.65 4.16
N ALA A 199 -7.15 -23.66 3.76
CA ALA A 199 -7.11 -23.12 2.41
C ALA A 199 -6.09 -21.96 2.36
N LEU A 200 -5.06 -22.07 1.52
CA LEU A 200 -4.14 -20.98 1.19
C LEU A 200 -4.52 -20.38 -0.15
N ILE A 201 -4.92 -19.12 -0.16
CA ILE A 201 -5.36 -18.38 -1.35
C ILE A 201 -4.42 -17.20 -1.57
N ALA A 202 -3.80 -17.13 -2.74
CA ALA A 202 -2.98 -16.01 -3.17
C ALA A 202 -3.63 -15.31 -4.37
N CYS A 203 -3.78 -13.99 -4.29
CA CYS A 203 -4.39 -13.19 -5.35
C CYS A 203 -3.35 -12.31 -6.03
N THR A 204 -3.35 -12.30 -7.35
CA THR A 204 -2.39 -11.52 -8.13
C THR A 204 -3.02 -10.95 -9.41
N ALA A 205 -2.34 -10.03 -10.08
CA ALA A 205 -2.78 -9.50 -11.36
C ALA A 205 -2.58 -10.56 -12.49
N PRO A 206 -3.43 -10.57 -13.53
CA PRO A 206 -3.30 -11.52 -14.64
C PRO A 206 -1.90 -11.58 -15.27
N ALA A 207 -1.28 -10.41 -15.51
CA ALA A 207 0.06 -10.33 -16.09
C ALA A 207 1.17 -10.90 -15.16
N VAL A 208 0.99 -10.77 -13.84
CA VAL A 208 1.90 -11.37 -12.85
C VAL A 208 1.72 -12.88 -12.82
N LYS A 209 0.48 -13.36 -12.83
CA LYS A 209 0.19 -14.81 -12.88
C LYS A 209 0.81 -15.45 -14.11
N GLU A 210 0.63 -14.85 -15.30
CA GLU A 210 1.25 -15.33 -16.53
C GLU A 210 2.79 -15.38 -16.42
N SER A 211 3.40 -14.38 -15.80
CA SER A 211 4.84 -14.35 -15.56
C SER A 211 5.27 -15.44 -14.58
N CYS A 212 4.51 -15.67 -13.52
CA CYS A 212 4.74 -16.73 -12.54
C CYS A 212 4.64 -18.14 -13.16
N ASP A 213 3.67 -18.33 -14.07
CA ASP A 213 3.51 -19.59 -14.79
C ASP A 213 4.75 -19.92 -15.65
N ARG A 214 5.21 -18.94 -16.44
CA ARG A 214 6.39 -19.08 -17.30
C ARG A 214 7.68 -19.45 -16.54
N ILE A 215 7.82 -19.02 -15.29
CA ILE A 215 9.01 -19.28 -14.46
C ILE A 215 8.78 -20.36 -13.40
N GLY A 216 7.67 -21.10 -13.48
CA GLY A 216 7.39 -22.28 -12.66
C GLY A 216 6.89 -22.00 -11.24
N ILE A 217 6.67 -20.75 -10.84
CA ILE A 217 6.18 -20.38 -9.49
C ILE A 217 4.75 -20.85 -9.28
N MET A 218 3.90 -20.80 -10.32
CA MET A 218 2.54 -21.31 -10.24
C MET A 218 2.53 -22.79 -9.82
N ALA A 219 3.31 -23.62 -10.52
CA ALA A 219 3.43 -25.04 -10.20
C ALA A 219 3.95 -25.30 -8.78
N GLN A 220 4.90 -24.48 -8.27
CA GLN A 220 5.40 -24.59 -6.90
C GLN A 220 4.27 -24.38 -5.88
N ILE A 221 3.49 -23.31 -6.05
CA ILE A 221 2.39 -22.95 -5.11
C ILE A 221 1.27 -23.98 -5.18
N GLU A 222 0.84 -24.37 -6.37
CA GLU A 222 -0.25 -25.35 -6.58
C GLU A 222 0.13 -26.75 -6.11
N ASN A 223 1.36 -27.21 -6.38
CA ASN A 223 1.85 -28.48 -5.88
C ASN A 223 1.95 -28.54 -4.35
N ALA A 224 2.16 -27.40 -3.70
CA ALA A 224 2.13 -27.28 -2.25
C ALA A 224 0.69 -27.31 -1.69
N GLY A 225 -0.34 -27.20 -2.54
CA GLY A 225 -1.76 -27.14 -2.15
C GLY A 225 -2.31 -25.72 -2.01
N GLY A 226 -1.58 -24.71 -2.51
CA GLY A 226 -2.08 -23.33 -2.59
C GLY A 226 -2.99 -23.12 -3.81
N ILE A 227 -3.87 -22.13 -3.71
CA ILE A 227 -4.78 -21.69 -4.78
C ILE A 227 -4.34 -20.29 -5.21
N VAL A 228 -4.18 -20.10 -6.53
CA VAL A 228 -3.87 -18.77 -7.06
C VAL A 228 -5.03 -18.24 -7.89
N LEU A 229 -5.55 -17.08 -7.49
CA LEU A 229 -6.62 -16.37 -8.17
C LEU A 229 -6.07 -15.13 -8.86
N GLU A 230 -6.70 -14.73 -9.95
CA GLU A 230 -6.33 -13.54 -10.70
C GLU A 230 -7.47 -12.54 -10.81
N GLY A 231 -7.15 -11.25 -10.79
CA GLY A 231 -8.12 -10.19 -11.03
C GLY A 231 -9.20 -10.04 -9.97
N VAL A 232 -9.04 -10.66 -8.81
CA VAL A 232 -9.97 -10.56 -7.68
C VAL A 232 -9.34 -9.77 -6.52
N CYS A 233 -10.18 -9.07 -5.79
CA CYS A 233 -9.86 -8.39 -4.54
C CYS A 233 -10.91 -8.82 -3.51
N PHE A 234 -10.47 -9.25 -2.32
CA PHE A 234 -11.33 -9.64 -1.20
C PHE A 234 -11.50 -8.49 -0.23
#